data_90b50ac6a693a259561e3fc9bfd09c7a
#
_entry.id   90b50ac6a693a259561e3fc9bfd09c7a
#
_cell.length_a   1.000
_cell.length_b   1.000
_cell.length_c   1.000
_cell.angle_alpha   90.00
_cell.angle_beta   90.00
_cell.angle_gamma   90.00
#
_symmetry.space_group_name_H-M   'P 1'
#
loop_
_entity.id
_entity.type
_entity.pdbx_description
1 polymer ?
#
loop_
_entity_poly.entity_id
_entity_poly.type
_entity_poly.pdbx_seq_one_letter_code
_entity_poly.pdbx_strand_id
1 'polypeptide(L)'
;ASDIPIYITMTMRSDYLGECAQIPGLAEAVNSGEYLIPKLTRDQRRDAIERPVAVGGGSISSRLVNQLLNEVGDEVDQLPVLQHALMRVWDAWEADHEDDAKLDLRHYEQVGGLNHALSQHADEVFDSLDSTHSRSLCERIFKALTERGDDERGIRRPTRMDLLCEIVGGTHEEVLAVLDAYRKRGRTFVMPLDELGIEPTTVVDISHES
;
A
#
# COMPACT_ATOMS: atom_id res chain seq x y z
N ALA A 1 -29.52 -28.64 -19.05
CA ALA A 1 -28.70 -27.49 -18.69
C ALA A 1 -27.38 -28.04 -18.16
N SER A 2 -26.27 -27.68 -18.77
CA SER A 2 -24.95 -28.05 -18.26
C SER A 2 -24.68 -27.21 -17.02
N ASP A 3 -24.50 -27.85 -15.86
CA ASP A 3 -24.06 -27.17 -14.65
C ASP A 3 -22.65 -26.64 -14.88
N ILE A 4 -22.52 -25.32 -14.95
CA ILE A 4 -21.23 -24.65 -15.00
C ILE A 4 -20.76 -24.52 -13.55
N PRO A 5 -19.64 -25.15 -13.15
CA PRO A 5 -19.12 -25.00 -11.79
C PRO A 5 -18.62 -23.56 -11.59
N ILE A 6 -19.10 -22.91 -10.55
CA ILE A 6 -18.65 -21.58 -10.13
C ILE A 6 -17.82 -21.73 -8.85
N TYR A 7 -16.56 -21.29 -8.89
CA TYR A 7 -15.67 -21.25 -7.73
C TYR A 7 -15.50 -19.81 -7.26
N ILE A 8 -15.65 -19.59 -5.96
CA ILE A 8 -15.45 -18.28 -5.32
C ILE A 8 -14.25 -18.43 -4.37
N THR A 9 -13.21 -17.63 -4.60
CA THR A 9 -12.06 -17.55 -3.71
C THR A 9 -12.07 -16.19 -3.01
N MET A 10 -11.99 -16.21 -1.67
CA MET A 10 -11.87 -15.02 -0.84
C MET A 10 -10.54 -15.06 -0.11
N THR A 11 -9.87 -13.90 -0.02
CA THR A 11 -8.67 -13.73 0.80
C THR A 11 -8.96 -12.73 1.91
N MET A 12 -8.55 -13.05 3.13
CA MET A 12 -8.69 -12.17 4.28
C MET A 12 -7.54 -12.34 5.25
N ARG A 13 -7.33 -11.36 6.10
CA ARG A 13 -6.38 -11.46 7.22
C ARG A 13 -6.97 -12.37 8.30
N SER A 14 -6.11 -13.12 8.98
CA SER A 14 -6.53 -14.10 10.01
C SER A 14 -7.22 -13.47 11.23
N ASP A 15 -6.95 -12.20 11.52
CA ASP A 15 -7.60 -11.44 12.59
C ASP A 15 -9.10 -11.20 12.32
N TYR A 16 -9.56 -11.23 11.05
CA TYR A 16 -10.98 -11.10 10.69
C TYR A 16 -11.75 -12.43 10.68
N LEU A 17 -11.12 -13.58 10.96
CA LEU A 17 -11.81 -14.88 10.98
C LEU A 17 -12.97 -14.90 11.99
N GLY A 18 -12.81 -14.20 13.14
CA GLY A 18 -13.87 -14.09 14.14
C GLY A 18 -15.14 -13.39 13.64
N GLU A 19 -14.98 -12.43 12.74
CA GLU A 19 -16.10 -11.67 12.16
C GLU A 19 -16.95 -12.53 11.22
N CYS A 20 -16.36 -13.57 10.61
CA CYS A 20 -17.10 -14.51 9.76
C CYS A 20 -18.22 -15.25 10.52
N ALA A 21 -18.08 -15.41 11.83
CA ALA A 21 -19.10 -16.06 12.67
C ALA A 21 -20.39 -15.23 12.80
N GLN A 22 -20.34 -13.94 12.49
CA GLN A 22 -21.52 -13.06 12.53
C GLN A 22 -22.40 -13.22 11.28
N ILE A 23 -21.89 -13.86 10.22
CA ILE A 23 -22.61 -14.02 8.95
C ILE A 23 -23.11 -15.47 8.85
N PRO A 24 -24.43 -15.71 8.83
CA PRO A 24 -24.99 -17.05 8.75
C PRO A 24 -24.49 -17.84 7.53
N GLY A 25 -23.94 -19.03 7.75
CA GLY A 25 -23.41 -19.92 6.72
C GLY A 25 -21.99 -19.64 6.28
N LEU A 26 -21.42 -18.47 6.64
CA LEU A 26 -20.03 -18.15 6.28
C LEU A 26 -19.02 -18.89 7.15
N ALA A 27 -19.30 -19.05 8.45
CA ALA A 27 -18.44 -19.81 9.35
C ALA A 27 -18.25 -21.26 8.90
N GLU A 28 -19.34 -21.92 8.47
CA GLU A 28 -19.32 -23.30 7.97
C GLU A 28 -18.55 -23.38 6.63
N ALA A 29 -18.74 -22.40 5.75
CA ALA A 29 -18.01 -22.33 4.49
C ALA A 29 -16.50 -22.15 4.70
N VAL A 30 -16.11 -21.26 5.63
CA VAL A 30 -14.71 -21.05 6.02
C VAL A 30 -14.13 -22.35 6.56
N ASN A 31 -14.78 -22.98 7.57
CA ASN A 31 -14.28 -24.23 8.17
C ASN A 31 -14.15 -25.40 7.17
N SER A 32 -14.91 -25.38 6.07
CA SER A 32 -14.87 -26.44 5.06
C SER A 32 -13.85 -26.20 3.95
N GLY A 33 -13.41 -24.96 3.75
CA GLY A 33 -12.58 -24.57 2.59
C GLY A 33 -11.42 -23.65 2.90
N GLU A 34 -11.08 -23.42 4.19
CA GLU A 34 -9.99 -22.53 4.53
C GLU A 34 -8.61 -23.11 4.17
N TYR A 35 -7.74 -22.22 3.72
CA TYR A 35 -6.33 -22.49 3.56
C TYR A 35 -5.53 -21.36 4.24
N LEU A 36 -4.91 -21.69 5.37
CA LEU A 36 -4.07 -20.73 6.08
C LEU A 36 -2.74 -20.56 5.34
N ILE A 37 -2.51 -19.36 4.79
CA ILE A 37 -1.25 -19.03 4.14
C ILE A 37 -0.17 -18.82 5.22
N PRO A 38 0.92 -19.63 5.24
CA PRO A 38 1.98 -19.46 6.22
C PRO A 38 2.77 -18.18 5.96
N LYS A 39 3.41 -17.64 7.01
CA LYS A 39 4.37 -16.55 6.85
C LYS A 39 5.52 -16.97 5.93
N LEU A 40 6.03 -16.01 5.16
CA LEU A 40 7.20 -16.25 4.31
C LEU A 40 8.42 -16.62 5.16
N THR A 41 9.12 -17.68 4.75
CA THR A 41 10.44 -18.02 5.29
C THR A 41 11.47 -16.94 4.89
N ARG A 42 12.64 -16.95 5.54
CA ARG A 42 13.72 -16.02 5.19
C ARG A 42 14.15 -16.16 3.71
N ASP A 43 14.18 -17.38 3.18
CA ASP A 43 14.54 -17.63 1.78
C ASP A 43 13.46 -17.14 0.83
N GLN A 44 12.19 -17.34 1.16
CA GLN A 44 11.07 -16.79 0.37
C GLN A 44 11.05 -15.26 0.40
N ARG A 45 11.39 -14.63 1.53
CA ARG A 45 11.55 -13.17 1.60
C ARG A 45 12.71 -12.69 0.73
N ARG A 46 13.84 -13.42 0.72
CA ARG A 46 14.96 -13.15 -0.20
C ARG A 46 14.52 -13.21 -1.65
N ASP A 47 13.82 -14.26 -2.05
CA ASP A 47 13.26 -14.40 -3.38
C ASP A 47 12.30 -13.25 -3.74
N ALA A 48 11.47 -12.81 -2.81
CA ALA A 48 10.55 -11.69 -3.00
C ALA A 48 11.26 -10.34 -3.19
N ILE A 49 12.49 -10.20 -2.68
CA ILE A 49 13.35 -9.03 -2.88
C ILE A 49 14.11 -9.12 -4.21
N GLU A 50 14.78 -10.24 -4.47
CA GLU A 50 15.73 -10.37 -5.58
C GLU A 50 15.04 -10.59 -6.94
N ARG A 51 13.96 -11.39 -6.98
CA ARG A 51 13.32 -11.76 -8.25
C ARG A 51 12.65 -10.60 -9.00
N PRO A 52 11.89 -9.68 -8.34
CA PRO A 52 11.34 -8.52 -9.04
C PRO A 52 12.42 -7.64 -9.66
N VAL A 53 13.54 -7.43 -8.95
CA VAL A 53 14.69 -6.67 -9.46
C VAL A 53 15.27 -7.33 -10.71
N ALA A 54 15.44 -8.66 -10.70
CA ALA A 54 15.93 -9.40 -11.86
C ALA A 54 14.96 -9.34 -13.04
N VAL A 55 13.65 -9.43 -12.80
CA VAL A 55 12.61 -9.29 -13.86
C VAL A 55 12.64 -7.89 -14.48
N GLY A 56 12.91 -6.86 -13.69
CA GLY A 56 13.11 -5.49 -14.18
C GLY A 56 14.44 -5.27 -14.92
N GLY A 57 15.29 -6.30 -15.03
CA GLY A 57 16.61 -6.21 -15.70
C GLY A 57 17.72 -5.64 -14.82
N GLY A 58 17.43 -5.35 -13.54
CA GLY A 58 18.42 -4.86 -12.57
C GLY A 58 19.13 -5.97 -11.81
N SER A 59 20.04 -5.58 -10.94
CA SER A 59 20.68 -6.46 -9.97
C SER A 59 20.78 -5.75 -8.62
N ILE A 60 20.71 -6.52 -7.52
CA ILE A 60 20.75 -6.00 -6.15
C ILE A 60 21.97 -6.54 -5.42
N SER A 61 22.59 -5.72 -4.58
CA SER A 61 23.76 -6.14 -3.79
C SER A 61 23.32 -7.05 -2.64
N SER A 62 24.12 -8.07 -2.35
CA SER A 62 23.85 -9.00 -1.24
C SER A 62 23.83 -8.29 0.13
N ARG A 63 24.56 -7.18 0.28
CA ARG A 63 24.53 -6.39 1.52
C ARG A 63 23.20 -5.68 1.72
N LEU A 64 22.60 -5.12 0.66
CA LEU A 64 21.26 -4.52 0.72
C LEU A 64 20.20 -5.58 1.01
N VAL A 65 20.25 -6.74 0.33
CA VAL A 65 19.35 -7.86 0.60
C VAL A 65 19.41 -8.30 2.06
N ASN A 66 20.61 -8.45 2.61
CA ASN A 66 20.77 -8.85 4.01
C ASN A 66 20.27 -7.78 4.99
N GLN A 67 20.47 -6.49 4.68
CA GLN A 67 19.92 -5.37 5.46
C GLN A 67 18.40 -5.44 5.53
N LEU A 68 17.75 -5.51 4.36
CA LEU A 68 16.29 -5.62 4.25
C LEU A 68 15.74 -6.84 5.01
N LEU A 69 16.38 -8.02 4.86
CA LEU A 69 15.97 -9.23 5.56
C LEU A 69 16.10 -9.13 7.08
N ASN A 70 17.03 -8.33 7.58
CA ASN A 70 17.20 -8.14 9.00
C ASN A 70 16.22 -7.11 9.58
N GLU A 71 15.88 -6.08 8.81
CA GLU A 71 14.95 -5.02 9.22
C GLU A 71 13.49 -5.46 9.15
N VAL A 72 13.10 -6.23 8.12
CA VAL A 72 11.72 -6.72 7.97
C VAL A 72 11.27 -7.62 9.13
N GLY A 73 12.18 -8.22 9.90
CA GLY A 73 11.82 -9.00 11.09
C GLY A 73 10.73 -10.06 10.85
N ASP A 74 10.00 -10.40 11.91
CA ASP A 74 8.87 -11.35 11.89
C ASP A 74 7.49 -10.67 12.00
N GLU A 75 7.44 -9.35 11.91
CA GLU A 75 6.17 -8.60 11.98
C GLU A 75 5.31 -8.81 10.75
N VAL A 76 3.99 -8.89 10.96
CA VAL A 76 3.03 -9.35 9.94
C VAL A 76 2.80 -8.32 8.84
N ASP A 77 2.91 -7.03 9.16
CA ASP A 77 2.47 -5.94 8.30
C ASP A 77 3.61 -5.25 7.52
N GLN A 78 4.83 -5.82 7.55
CA GLN A 78 5.99 -5.17 6.92
C GLN A 78 6.18 -5.45 5.43
N LEU A 79 5.48 -6.43 4.84
CA LEU A 79 5.62 -6.72 3.41
C LEU A 79 5.19 -5.56 2.49
N PRO A 80 4.06 -4.88 2.73
CA PRO A 80 3.71 -3.69 1.95
C PRO A 80 4.73 -2.56 2.08
N VAL A 81 5.25 -2.32 3.29
CA VAL A 81 6.29 -1.32 3.52
C VAL A 81 7.59 -1.69 2.81
N LEU A 82 7.99 -2.97 2.87
CA LEU A 82 9.13 -3.49 2.11
C LEU A 82 8.94 -3.29 0.59
N GLN A 83 7.76 -3.62 0.07
CA GLN A 83 7.45 -3.43 -1.35
C GLN A 83 7.55 -1.95 -1.74
N HIS A 84 7.02 -1.06 -0.92
CA HIS A 84 7.11 0.38 -1.14
C HIS A 84 8.57 0.88 -1.10
N ALA A 85 9.32 0.48 -0.09
CA ALA A 85 10.74 0.85 0.02
C ALA A 85 11.57 0.34 -1.18
N LEU A 86 11.33 -0.90 -1.63
CA LEU A 86 12.00 -1.45 -2.81
C LEU A 86 11.65 -0.68 -4.09
N MET A 87 10.40 -0.27 -4.25
CA MET A 87 9.99 0.59 -5.38
C MET A 87 10.76 1.91 -5.35
N ARG A 88 10.85 2.56 -4.20
CA ARG A 88 11.61 3.83 -4.04
C ARG A 88 13.11 3.64 -4.29
N VAL A 89 13.68 2.53 -3.82
CA VAL A 89 15.09 2.18 -4.08
C VAL A 89 15.32 1.96 -5.59
N TRP A 90 14.37 1.33 -6.27
CA TRP A 90 14.40 1.17 -7.72
C TRP A 90 14.40 2.51 -8.44
N ASP A 91 13.48 3.42 -8.08
CA ASP A 91 13.38 4.75 -8.68
C ASP A 91 14.68 5.56 -8.47
N ALA A 92 15.26 5.49 -7.26
CA ALA A 92 16.53 6.14 -6.95
C ALA A 92 17.70 5.56 -7.75
N TRP A 93 17.73 4.24 -7.92
CA TRP A 93 18.74 3.56 -8.74
C TRP A 93 18.60 3.90 -10.23
N GLU A 94 17.36 3.91 -10.75
CA GLU A 94 17.09 4.25 -12.15
C GLU A 94 17.47 5.72 -12.46
N ALA A 95 17.29 6.63 -11.51
CA ALA A 95 17.68 8.03 -11.63
C ALA A 95 19.19 8.25 -11.62
N ASP A 96 19.98 7.35 -11.04
CA ASP A 96 21.42 7.48 -10.86
C ASP A 96 22.23 7.24 -12.15
N HIS A 97 21.63 6.66 -13.19
CA HIS A 97 22.15 6.47 -14.57
C HIS A 97 23.58 5.93 -14.67
N GLU A 98 24.08 5.22 -13.67
CA GLU A 98 25.36 4.52 -13.76
C GLU A 98 25.18 3.16 -14.42
N ASP A 99 25.75 2.97 -15.62
CA ASP A 99 25.78 1.68 -16.30
C ASP A 99 26.39 0.60 -15.40
N ASP A 100 25.74 -0.58 -15.31
CA ASP A 100 26.13 -1.73 -14.49
C ASP A 100 26.07 -1.54 -12.95
N ALA A 101 25.60 -0.42 -12.44
CA ALA A 101 25.45 -0.25 -10.99
C ALA A 101 24.34 -1.16 -10.43
N LYS A 102 24.62 -1.80 -9.29
CA LYS A 102 23.60 -2.59 -8.56
C LYS A 102 22.77 -1.68 -7.67
N LEU A 103 21.50 -2.05 -7.46
CA LEU A 103 20.75 -1.51 -6.32
C LEU A 103 21.56 -1.79 -5.03
N ASP A 104 21.87 -0.75 -4.26
CA ASP A 104 22.75 -0.88 -3.12
C ASP A 104 22.33 0.03 -1.96
N LEU A 105 23.00 -0.10 -0.82
CA LEU A 105 22.73 0.64 0.42
C LEU A 105 22.62 2.16 0.19
N ARG A 106 23.44 2.75 -0.69
CA ARG A 106 23.35 4.18 -0.99
C ARG A 106 21.95 4.63 -1.44
N HIS A 107 21.32 3.84 -2.33
CA HIS A 107 19.96 4.14 -2.80
C HIS A 107 18.92 3.92 -1.69
N TYR A 108 19.16 2.92 -0.84
CA TYR A 108 18.32 2.63 0.30
C TYR A 108 18.38 3.72 1.38
N GLU A 109 19.56 4.23 1.68
CA GLU A 109 19.77 5.35 2.60
C GLU A 109 19.16 6.65 2.07
N GLN A 110 19.27 6.88 0.75
CA GLN A 110 18.69 8.05 0.08
C GLN A 110 17.17 8.14 0.25
N VAL A 111 16.47 7.01 0.28
CA VAL A 111 15.00 6.95 0.44
C VAL A 111 14.55 6.84 1.90
N GLY A 112 15.48 6.98 2.86
CA GLY A 112 15.17 6.95 4.28
C GLY A 112 15.03 5.55 4.89
N GLY A 113 15.43 4.50 4.18
CA GLY A 113 15.31 3.11 4.64
C GLY A 113 13.87 2.64 4.81
N LEU A 114 13.67 1.46 5.41
CA LEU A 114 12.36 0.84 5.56
C LEU A 114 11.40 1.69 6.41
N ASN A 115 11.92 2.30 7.48
CA ASN A 115 11.10 3.01 8.48
C ASN A 115 10.58 4.37 7.98
N HIS A 116 11.26 5.01 7.06
CA HIS A 116 10.92 6.36 6.61
C HIS A 116 10.56 6.47 5.13
N ALA A 117 10.76 5.41 4.33
CA ALA A 117 10.49 5.44 2.89
C ALA A 117 9.04 5.84 2.57
N LEU A 118 8.08 5.35 3.36
CA LEU A 118 6.66 5.65 3.16
C LEU A 118 6.33 7.09 3.58
N SER A 119 6.72 7.50 4.79
CA SER A 119 6.45 8.86 5.30
C SER A 119 7.17 9.92 4.48
N GLN A 120 8.45 9.72 4.15
CA GLN A 120 9.21 10.64 3.32
C GLN A 120 8.56 10.80 1.94
N HIS A 121 8.10 9.70 1.33
CA HIS A 121 7.42 9.77 0.04
C HIS A 121 6.05 10.50 0.14
N ALA A 122 5.31 10.27 1.23
CA ALA A 122 4.06 11.00 1.46
C ALA A 122 4.31 12.51 1.65
N ASP A 123 5.37 12.89 2.37
CA ASP A 123 5.79 14.27 2.54
C ASP A 123 6.22 14.92 1.21
N GLU A 124 6.98 14.22 0.36
CA GLU A 124 7.33 14.68 -0.99
C GLU A 124 6.08 14.97 -1.83
N VAL A 125 5.06 14.12 -1.75
CA VAL A 125 3.78 14.36 -2.44
C VAL A 125 3.06 15.57 -1.85
N PHE A 126 3.01 15.67 -0.52
CA PHE A 126 2.40 16.82 0.17
C PHE A 126 3.06 18.14 -0.22
N ASP A 127 4.39 18.18 -0.23
CA ASP A 127 5.16 19.37 -0.60
C ASP A 127 4.99 19.75 -2.08
N SER A 128 4.70 18.77 -2.94
CA SER A 128 4.42 18.99 -4.37
C SER A 128 3.05 19.62 -4.65
N LEU A 129 2.15 19.73 -3.65
CA LEU A 129 0.84 20.36 -3.81
C LEU A 129 0.96 21.88 -3.99
N ASP A 130 0.32 22.40 -5.03
CA ASP A 130 0.52 23.75 -5.56
C ASP A 130 0.10 24.90 -4.63
N SER A 131 -0.76 24.64 -3.63
CA SER A 131 -1.32 25.71 -2.80
C SER A 131 -1.49 25.31 -1.33
N THR A 132 -1.52 26.31 -0.46
CA THR A 132 -1.89 26.13 0.95
C THR A 132 -3.30 25.55 1.09
N HIS A 133 -4.22 25.88 0.18
CA HIS A 133 -5.56 25.32 0.16
C HIS A 133 -5.53 23.81 -0.12
N SER A 134 -4.79 23.39 -1.15
CA SER A 134 -4.64 21.96 -1.49
C SER A 134 -3.99 21.15 -0.37
N ARG A 135 -2.99 21.73 0.33
CA ARG A 135 -2.37 21.11 1.50
C ARG A 135 -3.34 20.97 2.68
N SER A 136 -4.11 22.01 2.98
CA SER A 136 -5.14 21.96 4.03
C SER A 136 -6.25 20.97 3.68
N LEU A 137 -6.63 20.86 2.40
CA LEU A 137 -7.59 19.89 1.92
C LEU A 137 -7.05 18.47 2.04
N CYS A 138 -5.77 18.24 1.70
CA CYS A 138 -5.07 16.97 1.86
C CYS A 138 -5.13 16.48 3.31
N GLU A 139 -4.78 17.32 4.29
CA GLU A 139 -4.86 16.96 5.70
C GLU A 139 -6.29 16.53 6.12
N ARG A 140 -7.31 17.25 5.64
CA ARG A 140 -8.71 16.90 5.94
C ARG A 140 -9.13 15.60 5.28
N ILE A 141 -8.69 15.33 4.04
CA ILE A 141 -8.96 14.09 3.32
C ILE A 141 -8.38 12.90 4.09
N PHE A 142 -7.09 12.93 4.44
CA PHE A 142 -6.47 11.82 5.17
C PHE A 142 -7.05 11.63 6.57
N LYS A 143 -7.41 12.72 7.28
CA LYS A 143 -8.16 12.62 8.53
C LYS A 143 -9.56 12.02 8.38
N ALA A 144 -10.25 12.26 7.26
CA ALA A 144 -11.56 11.68 7.00
C ALA A 144 -11.48 10.20 6.61
N LEU A 145 -10.37 9.79 5.97
CA LEU A 145 -10.11 8.40 5.57
C LEU A 145 -9.50 7.54 6.70
N THR A 146 -9.21 8.15 7.85
CA THR A 146 -8.67 7.46 9.03
C THR A 146 -9.56 7.66 10.24
N GLU A 147 -9.69 6.64 11.07
CA GLU A 147 -10.36 6.71 12.37
C GLU A 147 -9.37 6.21 13.44
N ARG A 148 -9.39 6.82 14.63
CA ARG A 148 -8.60 6.30 15.75
C ARG A 148 -9.34 5.12 16.37
N GLY A 149 -8.74 3.94 16.29
CA GLY A 149 -9.19 2.78 17.06
C GLY A 149 -8.93 2.93 18.55
N ASP A 150 -9.56 2.10 19.36
CA ASP A 150 -9.39 2.07 20.82
C ASP A 150 -7.94 1.73 21.25
N ASP A 151 -7.15 1.14 20.37
CA ASP A 151 -5.76 0.71 20.58
C ASP A 151 -4.69 1.67 20.02
N GLU A 152 -5.04 2.92 19.76
CA GLU A 152 -4.18 3.96 19.13
C GLU A 152 -3.74 3.67 17.69
N ARG A 153 -4.11 2.53 17.11
CA ARG A 153 -3.87 2.24 15.70
C ARG A 153 -4.87 2.99 14.82
N GLY A 154 -4.37 3.61 13.77
CA GLY A 154 -5.25 4.20 12.76
C GLY A 154 -6.04 3.10 12.05
N ILE A 155 -7.36 3.18 12.07
CA ILE A 155 -8.24 2.31 11.30
C ILE A 155 -8.59 3.02 10.00
N ARG A 156 -8.46 2.32 8.88
CA ARG A 156 -8.91 2.82 7.58
C ARG A 156 -10.43 2.99 7.59
N ARG A 157 -10.87 4.09 7.01
CA ARG A 157 -12.30 4.41 6.84
C ARG A 157 -12.60 4.61 5.36
N PRO A 158 -12.83 3.54 4.58
CA PRO A 158 -13.22 3.66 3.19
C PRO A 158 -14.47 4.55 3.06
N THR A 159 -14.39 5.60 2.25
CA THR A 159 -15.43 6.62 2.17
C THR A 159 -15.80 6.89 0.71
N ARG A 160 -17.09 6.99 0.40
CA ARG A 160 -17.53 7.38 -0.94
C ARG A 160 -17.09 8.80 -1.25
N MET A 161 -16.75 9.05 -2.52
CA MET A 161 -16.22 10.34 -2.99
C MET A 161 -17.18 11.51 -2.71
N ASP A 162 -18.49 11.33 -2.93
CA ASP A 162 -19.49 12.36 -2.65
C ASP A 162 -19.52 12.74 -1.15
N LEU A 163 -19.53 11.74 -0.27
CA LEU A 163 -19.49 11.92 1.18
C LEU A 163 -18.15 12.52 1.64
N LEU A 164 -17.04 12.09 1.02
CA LEU A 164 -15.72 12.65 1.32
C LEU A 164 -15.68 14.16 1.02
N CYS A 165 -16.21 14.58 -0.13
CA CYS A 165 -16.32 16.01 -0.49
C CYS A 165 -17.13 16.81 0.55
N GLU A 166 -18.25 16.27 1.03
CA GLU A 166 -19.07 16.89 2.09
C GLU A 166 -18.29 17.02 3.41
N ILE A 167 -17.63 15.96 3.85
CA ILE A 167 -16.86 15.94 5.10
C ILE A 167 -15.71 16.97 5.07
N VAL A 168 -14.98 17.01 3.95
CA VAL A 168 -13.80 17.89 3.86
C VAL A 168 -14.13 19.31 3.41
N GLY A 169 -15.38 19.56 2.95
CA GLY A 169 -15.82 20.87 2.48
C GLY A 169 -15.07 21.33 1.23
N GLY A 170 -14.83 20.41 0.29
CA GLY A 170 -14.19 20.66 -1.00
C GLY A 170 -15.08 20.26 -2.16
N THR A 171 -14.87 20.85 -3.33
CA THR A 171 -15.55 20.41 -4.57
C THR A 171 -14.98 19.08 -5.04
N HIS A 172 -15.73 18.36 -5.89
CA HIS A 172 -15.25 17.11 -6.48
C HIS A 172 -13.90 17.27 -7.19
N GLU A 173 -13.74 18.35 -7.94
CA GLU A 173 -12.52 18.64 -8.70
C GLU A 173 -11.32 18.91 -7.79
N GLU A 174 -11.50 19.66 -6.70
CA GLU A 174 -10.44 19.96 -5.73
C GLU A 174 -9.99 18.70 -4.98
N VAL A 175 -10.95 17.90 -4.51
CA VAL A 175 -10.66 16.63 -3.82
C VAL A 175 -9.99 15.64 -4.77
N LEU A 176 -10.49 15.51 -6.00
CA LEU A 176 -9.91 14.64 -7.02
C LEU A 176 -8.46 15.04 -7.34
N ALA A 177 -8.18 16.35 -7.49
CA ALA A 177 -6.82 16.81 -7.78
C ALA A 177 -5.81 16.43 -6.68
N VAL A 178 -6.22 16.48 -5.41
CA VAL A 178 -5.39 16.03 -4.29
C VAL A 178 -5.24 14.51 -4.30
N LEU A 179 -6.33 13.75 -4.47
CA LEU A 179 -6.28 12.30 -4.54
C LEU A 179 -5.40 11.81 -5.69
N ASP A 180 -5.49 12.45 -6.86
CA ASP A 180 -4.67 12.12 -8.04
C ASP A 180 -3.17 12.30 -7.78
N ALA A 181 -2.77 13.27 -6.94
CA ALA A 181 -1.38 13.41 -6.53
C ALA A 181 -0.87 12.18 -5.76
N TYR A 182 -1.72 11.52 -4.97
CA TYR A 182 -1.38 10.38 -4.11
C TYR A 182 -1.63 9.00 -4.73
N ARG A 183 -2.37 8.91 -5.84
CA ARG A 183 -2.68 7.64 -6.51
C ARG A 183 -1.98 7.43 -7.86
N LYS A 184 -1.18 8.41 -8.31
CA LYS A 184 -0.35 8.28 -9.52
C LYS A 184 0.52 7.02 -9.46
N ARG A 185 0.84 6.48 -10.64
CA ARG A 185 1.77 5.34 -10.77
C ARG A 185 3.05 5.61 -9.98
N GLY A 186 3.45 4.65 -9.16
CA GLY A 186 4.58 4.77 -8.24
C GLY A 186 4.25 5.40 -6.88
N ARG A 187 3.08 6.01 -6.69
CA ARG A 187 2.69 6.62 -5.40
C ARG A 187 1.68 5.82 -4.61
N THR A 188 0.79 5.13 -5.23
CA THR A 188 -0.19 4.14 -4.70
C THR A 188 -0.62 4.25 -3.22
N PHE A 189 -0.74 5.48 -2.68
CA PHE A 189 -1.18 5.70 -1.29
C PHE A 189 -2.69 5.59 -1.14
N VAL A 190 -3.44 5.81 -2.23
CA VAL A 190 -4.90 5.87 -2.23
C VAL A 190 -5.46 4.99 -3.33
N MET A 191 -6.56 4.32 -3.03
CA MET A 191 -7.34 3.50 -3.96
C MET A 191 -8.66 4.21 -4.32
N PRO A 192 -9.19 3.99 -5.53
CA PRO A 192 -8.67 3.15 -6.62
C PRO A 192 -7.45 3.79 -7.31
N LEU A 193 -6.65 2.95 -7.99
CA LEU A 193 -5.47 3.41 -8.74
C LEU A 193 -5.84 4.40 -9.87
N ASP A 194 -4.86 5.16 -10.34
CA ASP A 194 -5.01 6.26 -11.31
C ASP A 194 -5.68 5.85 -12.63
N GLU A 195 -5.51 4.59 -13.04
CA GLU A 195 -6.12 4.05 -14.26
C GLU A 195 -7.67 3.99 -14.21
N LEU A 196 -8.26 4.08 -13.01
CA LEU A 196 -9.70 4.06 -12.79
C LEU A 196 -10.22 5.46 -12.47
N GLY A 197 -11.24 5.90 -13.18
CA GLY A 197 -11.94 7.16 -12.88
C GLY A 197 -12.56 7.13 -11.48
N ILE A 198 -12.63 8.27 -10.82
CA ILE A 198 -13.35 8.44 -9.54
C ILE A 198 -14.68 9.16 -9.82
N GLU A 199 -15.75 8.39 -9.74
CA GLU A 199 -17.13 8.89 -9.81
C GLU A 199 -17.62 9.27 -8.39
N PRO A 200 -18.70 10.06 -8.24
CA PRO A 200 -19.23 10.42 -6.92
C PRO A 200 -19.52 9.24 -6.01
N THR A 201 -19.89 8.08 -6.56
CA THR A 201 -20.19 6.85 -5.83
C THR A 201 -18.98 5.95 -5.58
N THR A 202 -17.82 6.29 -6.15
CA THR A 202 -16.58 5.52 -5.97
C THR A 202 -16.13 5.58 -4.53
N VAL A 203 -15.78 4.42 -3.96
CA VAL A 203 -15.19 4.34 -2.62
C VAL A 203 -13.70 4.62 -2.71
N VAL A 204 -13.26 5.60 -1.93
CA VAL A 204 -11.85 5.99 -1.76
C VAL A 204 -11.34 5.37 -0.46
N ASP A 205 -10.16 4.81 -0.49
CA ASP A 205 -9.51 4.18 0.67
C ASP A 205 -8.00 4.43 0.66
N ILE A 206 -7.36 4.32 1.81
CA ILE A 206 -5.90 4.35 1.96
C ILE A 206 -5.36 2.94 1.69
N SER A 207 -4.33 2.83 0.87
CA SER A 207 -3.79 1.52 0.47
C SER A 207 -2.95 0.83 1.56
N HIS A 208 -2.34 1.59 2.48
CA HIS A 208 -1.45 1.10 3.55
C HIS A 208 -1.88 1.62 4.91
N GLU A 209 -1.80 0.77 5.94
CA GLU A 209 -2.20 1.06 7.33
C GLU A 209 -1.08 1.67 8.18
N SER A 210 0.00 2.16 7.59
CA SER A 210 1.18 2.71 8.29
C SER A 210 1.13 4.21 8.46
#